data_adf41dacf6d1deefd5b8c5a8a2351d9f
#
_entry.id   adf41dacf6d1deefd5b8c5a8a2351d9f
#
_cell.length_a   1.000
_cell.length_b   1.000
_cell.length_c   1.000
_cell.angle_alpha   90.00
_cell.angle_beta   90.00
_cell.angle_gamma   90.00
#
_symmetry.space_group_name_H-M   'P 1'
#
loop_
_entity.id
_entity.type
_entity.pdbx_description
1 polymer ?
#
loop_
_entity_poly.entity_id
_entity_poly.type
_entity_poly.pdbx_seq_one_letter_code
_entity_poly.pdbx_strand_id
1 'polypeptide(L)'
;MSSTSSSPWRIFVSSTKEDLIPYREAVETVLTGMEHIPLGMEYFVSSPDSPIDVCLATVRRSQLYIVIVGMRYGSIEEGSGKSFTELEYDEAVKNKIPVLAFIIDEEQCPILPKFVDVGEKAEKLKQFKAKLNSSYLVSRFASIDNLKQLVEKSVRQAIDKISADKAEKNAAQSNEVALADYIAGAKLFRRFALLPQRYSGREVVLRIRMDGQFGTWKMRDEFFTAFGFDPGDTLFGNDATVIGINMDDLDERARTIDFFAGSENADWILDNEITTGTIFEGKFKSAYEQVEGVVSRSYGDTAASIAALILIEGKTVIGKEAGYRKAKSIRSEFYG
;
A
#
# COMPACT_ATOMS: atom_id res chain seq x y z
N MET A 1 11.25 -4.75 22.23
CA MET A 1 9.87 -4.31 21.95
C MET A 1 9.96 -2.99 21.20
N SER A 2 9.98 -3.02 19.89
CA SER A 2 10.03 -1.81 19.05
C SER A 2 8.63 -1.21 18.97
N SER A 3 8.43 -0.09 19.65
CA SER A 3 7.24 0.74 19.49
C SER A 3 7.23 1.31 18.07
N THR A 4 6.42 0.76 17.21
CA THR A 4 6.02 1.44 15.96
C THR A 4 5.23 2.67 16.37
N SER A 5 5.91 3.81 16.42
CA SER A 5 5.30 5.13 16.62
C SER A 5 4.39 5.43 15.42
N SER A 6 3.12 5.02 15.51
CA SER A 6 2.11 5.47 14.57
C SER A 6 1.86 6.97 14.77
N SER A 7 1.79 7.73 13.69
CA SER A 7 1.52 9.18 13.77
C SER A 7 0.25 9.46 14.59
N PRO A 8 0.23 10.54 15.41
CA PRO A 8 -0.94 10.92 16.20
C PRO A 8 -2.21 11.06 15.35
N TRP A 9 -3.30 10.48 15.80
CA TRP A 9 -4.60 10.61 15.14
C TRP A 9 -5.31 11.88 15.59
N ARG A 10 -5.91 12.60 14.67
CA ARG A 10 -6.81 13.72 14.94
C ARG A 10 -8.21 13.20 15.11
N ILE A 11 -8.75 13.33 16.33
CA ILE A 11 -10.03 12.74 16.74
C ILE A 11 -10.97 13.87 17.16
N PHE A 12 -12.07 14.07 16.42
CA PHE A 12 -13.06 15.07 16.78
C PHE A 12 -13.96 14.52 17.88
N VAL A 13 -14.12 15.29 18.96
CA VAL A 13 -15.01 14.97 20.08
C VAL A 13 -16.20 15.89 20.04
N SER A 14 -17.38 15.35 19.76
CA SER A 14 -18.66 16.04 19.69
C SER A 14 -19.54 15.69 20.89
N SER A 15 -20.11 16.68 21.54
CA SER A 15 -21.08 16.52 22.61
C SER A 15 -21.84 17.81 22.83
N THR A 16 -22.97 17.76 23.57
CA THR A 16 -23.55 18.95 24.16
C THR A 16 -22.61 19.51 25.24
N LYS A 17 -22.63 20.85 25.41
CA LYS A 17 -21.65 21.53 26.26
C LYS A 17 -22.02 21.49 27.73
N GLU A 18 -23.26 21.88 28.11
CA GLU A 18 -23.61 22.19 29.50
C GLU A 18 -23.69 20.95 30.40
N ASP A 19 -24.20 19.86 29.91
CA ASP A 19 -24.44 18.61 30.66
C ASP A 19 -23.26 17.62 30.60
N LEU A 20 -22.41 17.72 29.59
CA LEU A 20 -21.36 16.74 29.33
C LEU A 20 -19.94 17.28 29.48
N ILE A 21 -19.72 18.48 30.04
CA ILE A 21 -18.37 19.02 30.26
C ILE A 21 -17.43 18.01 30.94
N PRO A 22 -17.74 17.38 32.08
CA PRO A 22 -16.82 16.46 32.76
C PRO A 22 -16.56 15.18 31.95
N TYR A 23 -17.53 14.72 31.18
CA TYR A 23 -17.41 13.56 30.32
C TYR A 23 -16.50 13.83 29.13
N ARG A 24 -16.65 15.03 28.54
CA ARG A 24 -15.83 15.47 27.42
C ARG A 24 -14.34 15.63 27.82
N GLU A 25 -14.09 16.34 28.94
CA GLU A 25 -12.73 16.50 29.50
C GLU A 25 -12.07 15.14 29.80
N ALA A 26 -12.86 14.19 30.28
CA ALA A 26 -12.39 12.84 30.55
C ALA A 26 -12.00 12.11 29.25
N VAL A 27 -12.77 12.25 28.17
CA VAL A 27 -12.45 11.68 26.86
C VAL A 27 -11.22 12.32 26.27
N GLU A 28 -11.08 13.64 26.33
CA GLU A 28 -9.91 14.37 25.85
C GLU A 28 -8.64 13.95 26.61
N THR A 29 -8.75 13.74 27.93
CA THR A 29 -7.64 13.20 28.76
C THR A 29 -7.22 11.83 28.30
N VAL A 30 -8.16 10.92 28.01
CA VAL A 30 -7.87 9.58 27.49
C VAL A 30 -7.16 9.67 26.15
N LEU A 31 -7.67 10.46 25.21
CA LEU A 31 -7.09 10.60 23.88
C LEU A 31 -5.66 11.16 23.91
N THR A 32 -5.43 12.17 24.76
CA THR A 32 -4.11 12.76 24.97
C THR A 32 -3.16 11.75 25.61
N GLY A 33 -3.63 10.97 26.59
CA GLY A 33 -2.84 9.89 27.21
C GLY A 33 -2.50 8.74 26.23
N MET A 34 -3.27 8.60 25.16
CA MET A 34 -3.00 7.68 24.04
C MET A 34 -2.14 8.33 22.93
N GLU A 35 -1.58 9.52 23.17
CA GLU A 35 -0.78 10.29 22.19
C GLU A 35 -1.57 10.70 20.94
N HIS A 36 -2.89 10.87 21.05
CA HIS A 36 -3.75 11.38 19.98
C HIS A 36 -4.10 12.85 20.20
N ILE A 37 -4.55 13.51 19.14
CA ILE A 37 -4.89 14.94 19.14
C ILE A 37 -6.42 15.07 19.19
N PRO A 38 -7.02 15.40 20.34
CA PRO A 38 -8.43 15.72 20.39
C PRO A 38 -8.70 17.05 19.67
N LEU A 39 -9.78 17.09 18.91
CA LEU A 39 -10.29 18.28 18.23
C LEU A 39 -11.69 18.57 18.76
N GLY A 40 -12.01 19.84 18.96
CA GLY A 40 -13.32 20.25 19.44
C GLY A 40 -13.46 21.76 19.50
N MET A 41 -14.66 22.26 19.87
CA MET A 41 -14.96 23.68 19.91
C MET A 41 -14.11 24.48 20.91
N GLU A 42 -13.56 23.81 21.93
CA GLU A 42 -12.74 24.43 22.98
C GLU A 42 -11.41 24.99 22.46
N TYR A 43 -10.96 24.44 21.34
CA TYR A 43 -9.67 24.81 20.72
C TYR A 43 -9.81 25.90 19.67
N PHE A 44 -11.03 26.45 19.48
CA PHE A 44 -11.23 27.51 18.48
C PHE A 44 -10.75 28.85 19.00
N VAL A 45 -9.98 29.51 18.16
CA VAL A 45 -9.59 30.89 18.33
C VAL A 45 -10.58 31.81 17.60
N SER A 46 -10.54 33.11 17.86
CA SER A 46 -11.35 34.07 17.14
C SER A 46 -11.18 33.94 15.64
N SER A 47 -12.26 33.75 14.90
CA SER A 47 -12.31 33.61 13.45
C SER A 47 -13.36 34.55 12.87
N PRO A 48 -13.17 35.07 11.64
CA PRO A 48 -14.24 35.79 10.92
C PRO A 48 -15.37 34.87 10.43
N ASP A 49 -15.13 33.55 10.40
CA ASP A 49 -16.10 32.55 9.96
C ASP A 49 -17.17 32.29 11.03
N SER A 50 -18.31 31.77 10.62
CA SER A 50 -19.36 31.37 11.57
C SER A 50 -18.88 30.19 12.44
N PRO A 51 -19.35 30.09 13.71
CA PRO A 51 -18.98 29.00 14.59
C PRO A 51 -19.25 27.62 13.97
N ILE A 52 -20.34 27.46 13.23
CA ILE A 52 -20.72 26.21 12.60
C ILE A 52 -19.75 25.87 11.46
N ASP A 53 -19.34 26.85 10.65
CA ASP A 53 -18.42 26.59 9.53
C ASP A 53 -17.05 26.12 10.03
N VAL A 54 -16.56 26.72 11.12
CA VAL A 54 -15.30 26.32 11.78
C VAL A 54 -15.40 24.90 12.34
N CYS A 55 -16.55 24.57 12.99
CA CYS A 55 -16.82 23.23 13.48
C CYS A 55 -16.77 22.19 12.35
N LEU A 56 -17.56 22.40 11.31
CA LEU A 56 -17.67 21.47 10.20
C LEU A 56 -16.33 21.33 9.44
N ALA A 57 -15.58 22.42 9.29
CA ALA A 57 -14.23 22.37 8.72
C ALA A 57 -13.27 21.53 9.58
N THR A 58 -13.40 21.59 10.90
CA THR A 58 -12.59 20.81 11.84
C THR A 58 -12.99 19.33 11.82
N VAL A 59 -14.27 19.01 11.72
CA VAL A 59 -14.75 17.64 11.49
C VAL A 59 -14.12 17.06 10.25
N ARG A 60 -14.15 17.77 9.11
CA ARG A 60 -13.53 17.30 7.84
C ARG A 60 -12.04 16.99 7.93
N ARG A 61 -11.32 17.61 8.85
CA ARG A 61 -9.89 17.39 9.07
C ARG A 61 -9.59 16.24 10.04
N SER A 62 -10.61 15.68 10.70
CA SER A 62 -10.44 14.58 11.63
C SER A 62 -10.35 13.23 10.91
N GLN A 63 -9.73 12.26 11.56
CA GLN A 63 -9.55 10.89 11.06
C GLN A 63 -10.51 9.91 11.75
N LEU A 64 -11.07 10.33 12.88
CA LEU A 64 -12.05 9.61 13.67
C LEU A 64 -12.98 10.63 14.33
N TYR A 65 -14.24 10.30 14.46
CA TYR A 65 -15.26 11.14 15.09
C TYR A 65 -15.87 10.40 16.27
N ILE A 66 -15.87 11.04 17.43
CA ILE A 66 -16.51 10.55 18.66
C ILE A 66 -17.72 11.44 18.94
N VAL A 67 -18.87 10.82 19.15
CA VAL A 67 -20.06 11.53 19.64
C VAL A 67 -20.48 11.00 21.00
N ILE A 68 -20.67 11.92 21.97
CA ILE A 68 -21.15 11.63 23.31
C ILE A 68 -22.53 12.26 23.45
N VAL A 69 -23.54 11.45 23.72
CA VAL A 69 -24.94 11.89 23.81
C VAL A 69 -25.49 11.66 25.20
N GLY A 70 -25.91 12.75 25.84
CA GLY A 70 -26.60 12.75 27.13
C GLY A 70 -28.12 12.81 27.00
N MET A 71 -28.73 13.64 27.86
CA MET A 71 -30.19 13.88 27.91
C MET A 71 -30.57 15.23 27.29
N ARG A 72 -29.64 15.88 26.59
CA ARG A 72 -29.91 17.12 25.86
C ARG A 72 -29.66 16.97 24.37
N TYR A 73 -30.51 17.57 23.58
CA TYR A 73 -30.35 17.72 22.14
C TYR A 73 -29.30 18.81 21.81
N GLY A 74 -29.24 19.80 22.69
CA GLY A 74 -28.31 20.91 22.60
C GLY A 74 -28.89 22.15 21.91
N SER A 75 -27.98 23.05 21.53
CA SER A 75 -28.31 24.27 20.80
C SER A 75 -28.66 23.97 19.35
N ILE A 76 -29.77 24.53 18.89
CA ILE A 76 -30.28 24.37 17.53
C ILE A 76 -29.70 25.50 16.66
N GLU A 77 -29.17 25.15 15.49
CA GLU A 77 -28.80 26.11 14.46
C GLU A 77 -30.05 26.53 13.68
N GLU A 78 -30.27 27.84 13.56
CA GLU A 78 -31.53 28.40 13.08
C GLU A 78 -31.85 28.04 11.61
N GLY A 79 -30.83 27.97 10.78
CA GLY A 79 -30.99 27.69 9.35
C GLY A 79 -31.39 26.24 9.04
N SER A 80 -30.87 25.27 9.78
CA SER A 80 -31.10 23.84 9.57
C SER A 80 -32.15 23.23 10.47
N GLY A 81 -32.44 23.87 11.61
CA GLY A 81 -33.31 23.32 12.65
C GLY A 81 -32.74 22.11 13.39
N LYS A 82 -31.47 21.78 13.19
CA LYS A 82 -30.70 20.69 13.84
C LYS A 82 -29.80 21.25 14.95
N SER A 83 -29.43 20.38 15.89
CA SER A 83 -28.39 20.74 16.86
C SER A 83 -27.00 20.76 16.22
N PHE A 84 -26.06 21.53 16.80
CA PHE A 84 -24.67 21.53 16.38
C PHE A 84 -24.08 20.11 16.38
N THR A 85 -24.35 19.33 17.42
CA THR A 85 -23.90 17.93 17.52
C THR A 85 -24.42 17.05 16.38
N GLU A 86 -25.68 17.24 15.98
CA GLU A 86 -26.26 16.49 14.85
C GLU A 86 -25.67 16.95 13.50
N LEU A 87 -25.41 18.24 13.32
CA LEU A 87 -24.77 18.78 12.12
C LEU A 87 -23.31 18.27 11.98
N GLU A 88 -22.55 18.24 13.07
CA GLU A 88 -21.22 17.69 13.12
C GLU A 88 -21.21 16.19 12.76
N TYR A 89 -22.18 15.45 13.30
CA TYR A 89 -22.38 14.04 12.97
C TYR A 89 -22.71 13.85 11.48
N ASP A 90 -23.65 14.61 10.93
CA ASP A 90 -24.02 14.54 9.52
C ASP A 90 -22.82 14.86 8.61
N GLU A 91 -21.98 15.83 8.99
CA GLU A 91 -20.76 16.16 8.25
C GLU A 91 -19.72 15.02 8.31
N ALA A 92 -19.57 14.37 9.47
CA ALA A 92 -18.69 13.22 9.61
C ALA A 92 -19.12 12.06 8.70
N VAL A 93 -20.42 11.75 8.68
CA VAL A 93 -21.00 10.70 7.82
C VAL A 93 -20.81 11.03 6.33
N LYS A 94 -21.12 12.27 5.93
CA LYS A 94 -20.96 12.77 4.56
C LYS A 94 -19.54 12.60 4.05
N ASN A 95 -18.54 12.83 4.90
CA ASN A 95 -17.14 12.71 4.59
C ASN A 95 -16.56 11.30 4.85
N LYS A 96 -17.41 10.32 5.17
CA LYS A 96 -17.02 8.91 5.44
C LYS A 96 -15.99 8.79 6.57
N ILE A 97 -16.03 9.70 7.54
CA ILE A 97 -15.19 9.64 8.73
C ILE A 97 -15.76 8.56 9.66
N PRO A 98 -14.96 7.61 10.13
CA PRO A 98 -15.44 6.60 11.08
C PRO A 98 -16.00 7.22 12.35
N VAL A 99 -17.15 6.71 12.81
CA VAL A 99 -17.89 7.25 13.96
C VAL A 99 -17.88 6.25 15.12
N LEU A 100 -17.56 6.73 16.32
CA LEU A 100 -17.75 6.03 17.59
C LEU A 100 -18.81 6.76 18.38
N ALA A 101 -19.91 6.07 18.69
CA ALA A 101 -21.05 6.66 19.39
C ALA A 101 -21.16 6.13 20.83
N PHE A 102 -21.22 7.06 21.79
CA PHE A 102 -21.39 6.79 23.21
C PHE A 102 -22.65 7.49 23.72
N ILE A 103 -23.59 6.73 24.24
CA ILE A 103 -24.86 7.25 24.77
C ILE A 103 -24.93 6.97 26.27
N ILE A 104 -25.34 7.97 27.04
CA ILE A 104 -25.54 7.81 28.49
C ILE A 104 -26.58 6.72 28.77
N ASP A 105 -26.29 5.87 29.76
CA ASP A 105 -27.27 4.91 30.28
C ASP A 105 -28.22 5.62 31.23
N GLU A 106 -29.46 5.86 30.80
CA GLU A 106 -30.46 6.62 31.51
C GLU A 106 -30.93 5.92 32.79
N GLU A 107 -30.80 4.58 32.86
CA GLU A 107 -31.24 3.79 34.02
C GLU A 107 -30.16 3.74 35.11
N GLN A 108 -28.88 3.85 34.72
CA GLN A 108 -27.77 3.67 35.65
C GLN A 108 -27.02 4.98 35.99
N CYS A 109 -27.21 6.03 35.21
CA CYS A 109 -26.53 7.30 35.43
C CYS A 109 -27.46 8.32 36.08
N PRO A 110 -27.19 8.81 37.29
CA PRO A 110 -28.00 9.88 37.90
C PRO A 110 -27.83 11.18 37.13
N ILE A 111 -28.95 11.72 36.61
CA ILE A 111 -28.97 12.93 35.78
C ILE A 111 -29.78 13.99 36.51
N LEU A 112 -29.21 15.18 36.62
CA LEU A 112 -29.95 16.31 37.21
C LEU A 112 -31.08 16.75 36.26
N PRO A 113 -32.30 17.02 36.77
CA PRO A 113 -33.45 17.39 35.93
C PRO A 113 -33.20 18.59 35.00
N LYS A 114 -32.35 19.55 35.42
CA LYS A 114 -31.94 20.70 34.58
C LYS A 114 -31.18 20.32 33.29
N PHE A 115 -30.69 19.10 33.23
CA PHE A 115 -29.94 18.55 32.07
C PHE A 115 -30.79 17.59 31.23
N VAL A 116 -32.09 17.59 31.42
CA VAL A 116 -33.03 16.77 30.63
C VAL A 116 -33.89 17.70 29.79
N ASP A 117 -33.75 17.60 28.47
CA ASP A 117 -34.60 18.35 27.55
C ASP A 117 -36.03 17.78 27.55
N VAL A 118 -37.00 18.66 27.40
CA VAL A 118 -38.43 18.34 27.35
C VAL A 118 -39.07 18.88 26.07
N GLY A 119 -40.24 18.38 25.71
CA GLY A 119 -40.98 18.83 24.52
C GLY A 119 -40.26 18.51 23.20
N GLU A 120 -40.26 19.47 22.30
CA GLU A 120 -39.71 19.30 20.94
C GLU A 120 -38.23 18.84 20.93
N LYS A 121 -37.40 19.39 21.81
CA LYS A 121 -36.01 19.00 21.92
C LYS A 121 -35.83 17.56 22.37
N ALA A 122 -36.67 17.08 23.29
CA ALA A 122 -36.65 15.69 23.72
C ALA A 122 -36.99 14.73 22.57
N GLU A 123 -37.95 15.08 21.72
CA GLU A 123 -38.30 14.27 20.55
C GLU A 123 -37.21 14.26 19.50
N LYS A 124 -36.59 15.41 19.23
CA LYS A 124 -35.39 15.48 18.32
C LYS A 124 -34.22 14.64 18.86
N LEU A 125 -33.97 14.69 20.17
CA LEU A 125 -32.95 13.86 20.81
C LEU A 125 -33.23 12.37 20.63
N LYS A 126 -34.48 11.95 20.83
CA LYS A 126 -34.90 10.56 20.64
C LYS A 126 -34.66 10.09 19.20
N GLN A 127 -35.01 10.93 18.21
CA GLN A 127 -34.78 10.65 16.81
C GLN A 127 -33.28 10.54 16.51
N PHE A 128 -32.46 11.44 17.06
CA PHE A 128 -31.00 11.38 16.90
C PHE A 128 -30.38 10.13 17.55
N LYS A 129 -30.81 9.78 18.79
CA LYS A 129 -30.40 8.51 19.43
C LYS A 129 -30.81 7.29 18.60
N ALA A 130 -32.01 7.27 18.02
CA ALA A 130 -32.48 6.20 17.14
C ALA A 130 -31.61 6.09 15.86
N LYS A 131 -31.26 7.22 15.26
CA LYS A 131 -30.36 7.30 14.09
C LYS A 131 -28.97 6.70 14.39
N LEU A 132 -28.38 7.03 15.53
CA LEU A 132 -27.11 6.47 15.98
C LEU A 132 -27.21 4.94 16.21
N ASN A 133 -28.26 4.49 16.93
CA ASN A 133 -28.46 3.07 17.22
C ASN A 133 -28.71 2.21 15.96
N SER A 134 -29.33 2.79 14.91
CA SER A 134 -29.56 2.07 13.66
C SER A 134 -28.31 1.98 12.77
N SER A 135 -27.37 2.90 12.92
CA SER A 135 -26.19 3.02 12.05
C SER A 135 -24.92 2.41 12.64
N TYR A 136 -24.83 2.31 13.97
CA TYR A 136 -23.60 1.90 14.66
C TYR A 136 -23.87 0.96 15.83
N LEU A 137 -22.82 0.22 16.22
CA LEU A 137 -22.79 -0.43 17.53
C LEU A 137 -22.49 0.63 18.59
N VAL A 138 -23.54 1.11 19.24
CA VAL A 138 -23.44 2.16 20.25
C VAL A 138 -22.97 1.57 21.58
N SER A 139 -22.04 2.25 22.26
CA SER A 139 -21.64 1.92 23.63
C SER A 139 -22.43 2.78 24.62
N ARG A 140 -23.03 2.15 25.66
CA ARG A 140 -23.69 2.84 26.75
C ARG A 140 -22.75 3.00 27.93
N PHE A 141 -22.78 4.17 28.55
CA PHE A 141 -21.94 4.47 29.72
C PHE A 141 -22.77 4.97 30.92
N ALA A 142 -22.40 4.51 32.11
CA ALA A 142 -23.08 4.83 33.37
C ALA A 142 -22.28 5.82 34.24
N SER A 143 -21.03 6.05 33.96
CA SER A 143 -20.15 6.96 34.71
C SER A 143 -19.01 7.49 33.83
N ILE A 144 -18.31 8.51 34.33
CA ILE A 144 -17.13 9.08 33.67
C ILE A 144 -16.03 8.00 33.50
N ASP A 145 -15.75 7.21 34.55
CA ASP A 145 -14.70 6.19 34.45
C ASP A 145 -15.09 5.03 33.51
N ASN A 146 -16.36 4.68 33.50
CA ASN A 146 -16.87 3.72 32.53
C ASN A 146 -16.71 4.25 31.08
N LEU A 147 -17.05 5.54 30.85
CA LEU A 147 -16.84 6.17 29.55
C LEU A 147 -15.37 6.16 29.12
N LYS A 148 -14.43 6.48 30.02
CA LYS A 148 -12.99 6.44 29.74
C LYS A 148 -12.55 5.06 29.23
N GLN A 149 -12.94 4.00 29.92
CA GLN A 149 -12.60 2.62 29.54
C GLN A 149 -13.19 2.24 28.17
N LEU A 150 -14.45 2.59 27.93
CA LEU A 150 -15.12 2.33 26.67
C LEU A 150 -14.45 3.09 25.50
N VAL A 151 -14.12 4.36 25.70
CA VAL A 151 -13.44 5.18 24.70
C VAL A 151 -12.06 4.63 24.37
N GLU A 152 -11.22 4.35 25.38
CA GLU A 152 -9.89 3.80 25.16
C GLU A 152 -9.94 2.50 24.35
N LYS A 153 -10.81 1.56 24.74
CA LYS A 153 -10.98 0.29 24.03
C LYS A 153 -11.46 0.49 22.59
N SER A 154 -12.50 1.33 22.41
CA SER A 154 -13.10 1.54 21.08
C SER A 154 -12.17 2.27 20.13
N VAL A 155 -11.40 3.25 20.61
CA VAL A 155 -10.42 3.99 19.80
C VAL A 155 -9.28 3.08 19.36
N ARG A 156 -8.70 2.26 20.25
CA ARG A 156 -7.67 1.28 19.87
C ARG A 156 -8.18 0.34 18.79
N GLN A 157 -9.34 -0.28 18.99
CA GLN A 157 -9.92 -1.21 18.01
C GLN A 157 -10.22 -0.55 16.66
N ALA A 158 -10.73 0.69 16.67
CA ALA A 158 -11.02 1.43 15.44
C ALA A 158 -9.73 1.74 14.66
N ILE A 159 -8.70 2.23 15.35
CA ILE A 159 -7.42 2.56 14.74
C ILE A 159 -6.74 1.32 14.15
N ASP A 160 -6.70 0.21 14.90
CA ASP A 160 -6.12 -1.06 14.43
C ASP A 160 -6.82 -1.54 13.16
N LYS A 161 -8.16 -1.54 13.16
CA LYS A 161 -8.96 -1.94 11.99
C LYS A 161 -8.71 -1.03 10.79
N ILE A 162 -8.77 0.30 10.96
CA ILE A 162 -8.56 1.25 9.87
C ILE A 162 -7.15 1.13 9.29
N SER A 163 -6.16 0.90 10.17
CA SER A 163 -4.76 0.73 9.75
C SER A 163 -4.55 -0.57 8.98
N ALA A 164 -5.17 -1.67 9.40
CA ALA A 164 -5.17 -2.95 8.68
C ALA A 164 -5.85 -2.82 7.30
N ASP A 165 -7.05 -2.23 7.24
CA ASP A 165 -7.78 -2.02 5.98
C ASP A 165 -6.99 -1.13 4.99
N LYS A 166 -6.24 -0.14 5.49
CA LYS A 166 -5.36 0.69 4.65
C LYS A 166 -4.16 -0.10 4.15
N ALA A 167 -3.54 -0.92 5.01
CA ALA A 167 -2.41 -1.76 4.62
C ALA A 167 -2.81 -2.77 3.54
N GLU A 168 -3.96 -3.43 3.68
CA GLU A 168 -4.49 -4.35 2.68
C GLU A 168 -4.78 -3.66 1.34
N LYS A 169 -5.42 -2.49 1.36
CA LYS A 169 -5.69 -1.71 0.14
C LYS A 169 -4.42 -1.26 -0.56
N ASN A 170 -3.42 -0.79 0.21
CA ASN A 170 -2.14 -0.39 -0.35
C ASN A 170 -1.39 -1.59 -0.95
N ALA A 171 -1.40 -2.75 -0.29
CA ALA A 171 -0.81 -3.97 -0.80
C ALA A 171 -1.51 -4.46 -2.09
N ALA A 172 -2.85 -4.44 -2.12
CA ALA A 172 -3.63 -4.79 -3.31
C ALA A 172 -3.33 -3.85 -4.49
N GLN A 173 -3.27 -2.54 -4.25
CA GLN A 173 -2.97 -1.55 -5.28
C GLN A 173 -1.52 -1.68 -5.78
N SER A 174 -0.56 -1.93 -4.89
CA SER A 174 0.83 -2.18 -5.27
C SER A 174 0.96 -3.44 -6.12
N ASN A 175 0.24 -4.51 -5.78
CA ASN A 175 0.21 -5.75 -6.56
C ASN A 175 -0.43 -5.55 -7.94
N GLU A 176 -1.48 -4.75 -8.05
CA GLU A 176 -2.13 -4.43 -9.33
C GLU A 176 -1.21 -3.62 -10.25
N VAL A 177 -0.52 -2.61 -9.71
CA VAL A 177 0.48 -1.83 -10.46
C VAL A 177 1.65 -2.71 -10.90
N ALA A 178 2.19 -3.55 -10.00
CA ALA A 178 3.27 -4.47 -10.34
C ALA A 178 2.84 -5.48 -11.42
N LEU A 179 1.60 -5.97 -11.39
CA LEU A 179 1.08 -6.87 -12.42
C LEU A 179 0.94 -6.16 -13.78
N ALA A 180 0.49 -4.91 -13.79
CA ALA A 180 0.37 -4.12 -15.02
C ALA A 180 1.74 -3.86 -15.66
N ASP A 181 2.74 -3.51 -14.85
CA ASP A 181 4.14 -3.32 -15.30
C ASP A 181 4.72 -4.60 -15.87
N TYR A 182 4.47 -5.72 -15.21
CA TYR A 182 4.90 -7.03 -15.67
C TYR A 182 4.28 -7.42 -17.03
N ILE A 183 2.97 -7.23 -17.20
CA ILE A 183 2.29 -7.51 -18.48
C ILE A 183 2.82 -6.61 -19.59
N ALA A 184 3.07 -5.33 -19.30
CA ALA A 184 3.65 -4.39 -20.25
C ALA A 184 5.07 -4.80 -20.64
N GLY A 185 5.88 -5.21 -19.66
CA GLY A 185 7.23 -5.71 -19.86
C GLY A 185 7.28 -6.97 -20.71
N ALA A 186 6.42 -7.94 -20.44
CA ALA A 186 6.34 -9.19 -21.22
C ALA A 186 5.96 -8.91 -22.70
N LYS A 187 5.03 -7.99 -22.96
CA LYS A 187 4.66 -7.55 -24.31
C LYS A 187 5.84 -6.89 -25.03
N LEU A 188 6.59 -6.05 -24.34
CA LEU A 188 7.73 -5.35 -24.90
C LEU A 188 8.89 -6.32 -25.17
N PHE A 189 9.15 -7.25 -24.25
CA PHE A 189 10.16 -8.30 -24.46
C PHE A 189 9.86 -9.16 -25.70
N ARG A 190 8.62 -9.56 -25.92
CA ARG A 190 8.21 -10.29 -27.12
C ARG A 190 8.57 -9.52 -28.41
N ARG A 191 8.35 -8.20 -28.45
CA ARG A 191 8.74 -7.35 -29.57
C ARG A 191 10.25 -7.27 -29.72
N PHE A 192 10.99 -7.18 -28.63
CA PHE A 192 12.45 -7.20 -28.62
C PHE A 192 12.99 -8.53 -29.15
N ALA A 193 12.43 -9.66 -28.72
CA ALA A 193 12.84 -10.98 -29.20
C ALA A 193 12.67 -11.17 -30.73
N LEU A 194 11.64 -10.53 -31.32
CA LEU A 194 11.37 -10.59 -32.76
C LEU A 194 12.15 -9.55 -33.56
N LEU A 195 12.38 -8.36 -33.01
CA LEU A 195 12.99 -7.21 -33.68
C LEU A 195 13.97 -6.49 -32.74
N PRO A 196 15.08 -7.15 -32.35
CA PRO A 196 15.95 -6.63 -31.29
C PRO A 196 16.55 -5.26 -31.61
N GLN A 197 16.92 -4.98 -32.86
CA GLN A 197 17.47 -3.68 -33.28
C GLN A 197 16.50 -2.52 -33.04
N ARG A 198 15.20 -2.78 -33.24
CA ARG A 198 14.17 -1.75 -33.12
C ARG A 198 13.78 -1.43 -31.67
N TYR A 199 13.96 -2.40 -30.77
CA TYR A 199 13.49 -2.31 -29.40
C TYR A 199 14.64 -2.33 -28.39
N SER A 200 15.89 -2.16 -28.84
CA SER A 200 17.07 -1.97 -27.98
C SER A 200 16.94 -0.68 -27.15
N GLY A 201 17.52 -0.69 -25.95
CA GLY A 201 17.54 0.45 -25.02
C GLY A 201 16.25 0.65 -24.23
N ARG A 202 15.27 -0.25 -24.32
CA ARG A 202 14.01 -0.17 -23.58
C ARG A 202 14.12 -0.84 -22.22
N GLU A 203 13.57 -0.17 -21.21
CA GLU A 203 13.46 -0.74 -19.86
C GLU A 203 12.16 -1.54 -19.71
N VAL A 204 12.24 -2.67 -19.04
CA VAL A 204 11.13 -3.61 -18.83
C VAL A 204 11.22 -4.26 -17.47
N VAL A 205 10.07 -4.56 -16.87
CA VAL A 205 9.97 -5.43 -15.69
C VAL A 205 9.58 -6.81 -16.17
N LEU A 206 10.39 -7.80 -15.82
CA LEU A 206 10.20 -9.18 -16.25
C LEU A 206 10.33 -10.15 -15.09
N ARG A 207 9.62 -11.27 -15.19
CA ARG A 207 9.86 -12.47 -14.37
C ARG A 207 10.69 -13.44 -15.15
N ILE A 208 11.82 -13.83 -14.58
CA ILE A 208 12.79 -14.71 -15.20
C ILE A 208 12.94 -15.94 -14.32
N ARG A 209 12.93 -17.13 -14.94
CA ARG A 209 13.42 -18.37 -14.36
C ARG A 209 14.81 -18.63 -14.86
N MET A 210 15.73 -18.88 -13.97
CA MET A 210 17.09 -19.30 -14.31
C MET A 210 17.08 -20.77 -14.73
N ASP A 211 17.39 -21.04 -15.97
CA ASP A 211 17.51 -22.39 -16.50
C ASP A 211 18.98 -22.83 -16.64
N GLY A 212 19.87 -21.87 -16.78
CA GLY A 212 21.31 -22.05 -16.82
C GLY A 212 21.99 -21.67 -15.49
N GLN A 213 23.31 -21.54 -15.56
CA GLN A 213 24.15 -21.13 -14.42
C GLN A 213 24.72 -19.74 -14.68
N PHE A 214 24.99 -19.01 -13.60
CA PHE A 214 25.93 -17.90 -13.68
C PHE A 214 27.31 -18.49 -13.93
N GLY A 215 27.94 -18.06 -14.98
CA GLY A 215 29.25 -18.55 -15.36
C GLY A 215 30.15 -17.43 -15.81
N THR A 216 31.42 -17.54 -15.46
CA THR A 216 32.49 -16.89 -16.17
C THR A 216 32.68 -17.64 -17.49
N TRP A 217 31.86 -17.33 -18.49
CA TRP A 217 32.13 -17.82 -19.82
C TRP A 217 33.44 -17.18 -20.31
N LYS A 218 34.29 -17.98 -20.95
CA LYS A 218 35.46 -17.50 -21.70
C LYS A 218 35.01 -16.79 -22.98
N MET A 219 34.13 -15.81 -22.84
CA MET A 219 33.86 -14.88 -23.93
C MET A 219 34.98 -13.86 -23.98
N ARG A 220 35.28 -13.35 -25.16
CA ARG A 220 36.29 -12.30 -25.34
C ARG A 220 35.81 -11.03 -24.62
N ASP A 221 36.74 -10.27 -24.10
CA ASP A 221 36.49 -9.01 -23.39
C ASP A 221 35.68 -8.01 -24.22
N GLU A 222 35.80 -8.06 -25.55
CA GLU A 222 35.04 -7.22 -26.48
C GLU A 222 33.53 -7.42 -26.36
N PHE A 223 33.08 -8.60 -25.94
CA PHE A 223 31.65 -8.88 -25.76
C PHE A 223 31.04 -8.09 -24.60
N PHE A 224 31.73 -8.03 -23.46
CA PHE A 224 31.28 -7.26 -22.31
C PHE A 224 31.42 -5.76 -22.55
N THR A 225 32.49 -5.35 -23.19
CA THR A 225 32.78 -3.95 -23.54
C THR A 225 31.73 -3.38 -24.49
N ALA A 226 31.17 -4.17 -25.42
CA ALA A 226 30.10 -3.74 -26.32
C ALA A 226 28.82 -3.30 -25.56
N PHE A 227 28.59 -3.86 -24.37
CA PHE A 227 27.47 -3.48 -23.49
C PHE A 227 27.87 -2.50 -22.40
N GLY A 228 29.12 -1.99 -22.40
CA GLY A 228 29.60 -1.01 -21.43
C GLY A 228 29.98 -1.59 -20.07
N PHE A 229 30.31 -2.88 -20.00
CA PHE A 229 30.71 -3.54 -18.75
C PHE A 229 32.22 -3.85 -18.75
N ASP A 230 32.80 -3.87 -17.56
CA ASP A 230 34.11 -4.43 -17.31
C ASP A 230 33.97 -5.97 -17.16
N PRO A 231 34.69 -6.78 -17.92
CA PRO A 231 34.64 -8.24 -17.85
C PRO A 231 34.92 -8.81 -16.45
N GLY A 232 35.73 -8.11 -15.66
CA GLY A 232 36.08 -8.52 -14.29
C GLY A 232 34.99 -8.27 -13.26
N ASP A 233 34.04 -7.40 -13.58
CA ASP A 233 33.05 -6.88 -12.63
C ASP A 233 31.59 -7.23 -13.05
N THR A 234 31.42 -8.20 -13.94
CA THR A 234 30.12 -8.51 -14.53
C THR A 234 29.77 -9.97 -14.34
N LEU A 235 28.58 -10.25 -13.85
CA LEU A 235 27.97 -11.56 -13.88
C LEU A 235 27.20 -11.75 -15.19
N PHE A 236 27.38 -12.92 -15.78
CA PHE A 236 26.66 -13.36 -16.96
C PHE A 236 25.72 -14.50 -16.61
N GLY A 237 24.42 -14.30 -16.81
CA GLY A 237 23.41 -15.33 -16.68
C GLY A 237 22.99 -15.83 -18.06
N ASN A 238 23.07 -17.13 -18.29
CA ASN A 238 22.66 -17.74 -19.54
C ASN A 238 21.41 -18.59 -19.41
N ASP A 239 20.74 -18.84 -20.54
CA ASP A 239 19.55 -19.69 -20.64
C ASP A 239 18.45 -19.31 -19.62
N ALA A 240 18.17 -18.04 -19.42
CA ALA A 240 17.04 -17.60 -18.59
C ALA A 240 15.75 -17.59 -19.42
N THR A 241 14.69 -18.18 -18.89
CA THR A 241 13.36 -18.18 -19.52
C THR A 241 12.52 -17.04 -18.96
N VAL A 242 11.99 -16.18 -19.84
CA VAL A 242 11.04 -15.14 -19.46
C VAL A 242 9.67 -15.78 -19.25
N ILE A 243 9.13 -15.66 -18.04
CA ILE A 243 7.83 -16.25 -17.63
C ILE A 243 6.68 -15.33 -18.03
N GLY A 244 5.52 -15.91 -18.40
CA GLY A 244 4.28 -15.17 -18.70
C GLY A 244 4.17 -14.66 -20.14
N ILE A 245 5.08 -15.08 -21.02
CA ILE A 245 4.91 -14.90 -22.46
C ILE A 245 4.09 -16.06 -23.00
N ASN A 246 3.09 -15.77 -23.86
CA ASN A 246 2.34 -16.83 -24.53
C ASN A 246 3.29 -17.61 -25.43
N MET A 247 3.45 -18.89 -25.12
CA MET A 247 4.48 -19.76 -25.66
C MET A 247 4.18 -20.20 -27.10
N ASP A 248 2.90 -20.15 -27.52
CA ASP A 248 2.47 -20.63 -28.82
C ASP A 248 2.90 -19.71 -29.97
N ASP A 249 3.31 -18.47 -29.66
CA ASP A 249 3.66 -17.46 -30.65
C ASP A 249 5.17 -17.22 -30.83
N LEU A 250 6.03 -17.94 -30.10
CA LEU A 250 7.48 -17.73 -30.13
C LEU A 250 8.22 -19.07 -30.32
N ASP A 251 9.24 -19.07 -31.16
CA ASP A 251 10.22 -20.16 -31.24
C ASP A 251 10.87 -20.37 -29.86
N GLU A 252 11.21 -21.62 -29.50
CA GLU A 252 11.86 -21.95 -28.24
C GLU A 252 13.11 -21.12 -27.97
N ARG A 253 13.86 -20.77 -29.03
CA ARG A 253 15.05 -19.92 -28.95
C ARG A 253 14.74 -18.47 -28.56
N ALA A 254 13.56 -17.97 -28.85
CA ALA A 254 13.13 -16.62 -28.49
C ALA A 254 12.58 -16.51 -27.07
N ARG A 255 12.51 -17.62 -26.32
CA ARG A 255 12.03 -17.71 -24.94
C ARG A 255 13.17 -17.64 -23.92
N THR A 256 14.35 -18.10 -24.31
CA THR A 256 15.54 -18.01 -23.49
C THR A 256 16.36 -16.80 -23.91
N ILE A 257 16.91 -16.13 -22.96
CA ILE A 257 17.74 -14.97 -23.18
C ILE A 257 18.89 -14.95 -22.18
N ASP A 258 20.00 -14.44 -22.66
CA ASP A 258 21.15 -14.14 -21.82
C ASP A 258 20.97 -12.78 -21.17
N PHE A 259 21.46 -12.59 -19.95
CA PHE A 259 21.47 -11.30 -19.31
C PHE A 259 22.79 -11.03 -18.58
N PHE A 260 23.08 -9.75 -18.40
CA PHE A 260 24.24 -9.24 -17.69
C PHE A 260 23.80 -8.49 -16.45
N ALA A 261 24.64 -8.53 -15.41
CA ALA A 261 24.49 -7.74 -14.20
C ALA A 261 25.83 -7.12 -13.83
N GLY A 262 25.87 -5.80 -13.66
CA GLY A 262 27.02 -5.12 -13.09
C GLY A 262 27.22 -5.44 -11.61
N SER A 263 28.37 -5.05 -11.03
CA SER A 263 28.76 -5.34 -9.64
C SER A 263 27.67 -5.02 -8.61
N GLU A 264 27.02 -3.89 -8.75
CA GLU A 264 25.93 -3.45 -7.87
C GLU A 264 24.72 -4.40 -7.83
N ASN A 265 24.45 -5.09 -8.97
CA ASN A 265 23.38 -6.09 -9.07
C ASN A 265 23.91 -7.51 -8.85
N ALA A 266 25.21 -7.72 -9.01
CA ALA A 266 25.84 -8.98 -8.70
C ALA A 266 25.72 -9.33 -7.23
N ASP A 267 25.90 -8.36 -6.33
CA ASP A 267 25.70 -8.52 -4.89
C ASP A 267 24.26 -8.96 -4.58
N TRP A 268 23.27 -8.33 -5.21
CA TRP A 268 21.86 -8.73 -5.03
C TRP A 268 21.61 -10.18 -5.49
N ILE A 269 22.22 -10.60 -6.61
CA ILE A 269 22.10 -11.98 -7.13
C ILE A 269 22.72 -12.99 -6.16
N LEU A 270 23.88 -12.68 -5.60
CA LEU A 270 24.58 -13.53 -4.66
C LEU A 270 23.87 -13.61 -3.31
N ASP A 271 23.44 -12.47 -2.77
CA ASP A 271 22.73 -12.37 -1.48
C ASP A 271 21.38 -13.10 -1.51
N ASN A 272 20.71 -13.13 -2.65
CA ASN A 272 19.45 -13.84 -2.83
C ASN A 272 19.59 -15.26 -3.38
N GLU A 273 20.81 -15.77 -3.45
CA GLU A 273 21.12 -17.16 -3.89
C GLU A 273 20.44 -17.52 -5.24
N ILE A 274 20.47 -16.60 -6.21
CA ILE A 274 19.85 -16.84 -7.52
C ILE A 274 20.62 -17.92 -8.26
N THR A 275 20.02 -19.10 -8.38
CA THR A 275 20.62 -20.30 -9.04
C THR A 275 19.60 -20.93 -9.99
N THR A 276 20.00 -22.00 -10.69
CA THR A 276 19.10 -22.75 -11.58
C THR A 276 17.79 -23.13 -10.89
N GLY A 277 16.67 -22.85 -11.54
CA GLY A 277 15.32 -23.03 -11.04
C GLY A 277 14.78 -21.84 -10.23
N THR A 278 15.60 -20.86 -9.88
CA THR A 278 15.12 -19.67 -9.16
C THR A 278 14.29 -18.80 -10.09
N ILE A 279 13.12 -18.39 -9.61
CA ILE A 279 12.22 -17.45 -10.27
C ILE A 279 12.29 -16.12 -9.54
N PHE A 280 12.62 -15.06 -10.26
CA PHE A 280 12.71 -13.72 -9.70
C PHE A 280 12.14 -12.67 -10.64
N GLU A 281 11.73 -11.55 -10.07
CA GLU A 281 11.33 -10.35 -10.79
C GLU A 281 12.48 -9.32 -10.74
N GLY A 282 12.75 -8.71 -11.87
CA GLY A 282 13.74 -7.66 -12.00
C GLY A 282 13.35 -6.62 -13.05
N LYS A 283 14.01 -5.47 -12.97
CA LYS A 283 13.99 -4.44 -14.00
C LYS A 283 15.18 -4.63 -14.92
N PHE A 284 14.93 -4.74 -16.19
CA PHE A 284 15.95 -5.03 -17.22
C PHE A 284 15.93 -3.96 -18.30
N LYS A 285 17.07 -3.73 -18.92
CA LYS A 285 17.21 -2.94 -20.15
C LYS A 285 17.56 -3.89 -21.30
N SER A 286 16.79 -3.82 -22.39
CA SER A 286 17.10 -4.56 -23.60
C SER A 286 18.32 -3.97 -24.32
N ALA A 287 19.24 -4.80 -24.76
CA ALA A 287 20.44 -4.39 -25.47
C ALA A 287 20.65 -5.24 -26.72
N TYR A 288 21.04 -4.61 -27.82
CA TYR A 288 21.38 -5.27 -29.06
C TYR A 288 22.63 -4.62 -29.65
N GLU A 289 23.63 -5.44 -29.94
CA GLU A 289 24.86 -5.00 -30.55
C GLU A 289 25.30 -5.92 -31.71
N GLN A 290 25.94 -5.34 -32.71
CA GLN A 290 26.65 -6.07 -33.75
C GLN A 290 28.12 -6.06 -33.39
N VAL A 291 28.66 -7.24 -33.11
CA VAL A 291 30.07 -7.39 -32.75
C VAL A 291 30.81 -7.95 -33.96
N GLU A 292 31.74 -7.18 -34.51
CA GLU A 292 32.61 -7.61 -35.56
C GLU A 292 33.72 -8.53 -35.00
N GLY A 293 34.02 -9.64 -35.69
CA GLY A 293 35.14 -10.50 -35.33
C GLY A 293 34.89 -11.59 -34.31
N VAL A 294 33.65 -11.91 -33.94
CA VAL A 294 33.33 -13.12 -33.16
C VAL A 294 33.46 -14.35 -34.05
N VAL A 295 34.59 -15.00 -33.94
CA VAL A 295 34.94 -16.16 -34.77
C VAL A 295 34.46 -17.45 -34.10
N SER A 296 33.58 -18.17 -34.76
CA SER A 296 33.58 -19.62 -34.68
C SER A 296 34.79 -20.12 -35.51
N ARG A 297 35.65 -20.92 -34.94
CA ARG A 297 36.86 -21.48 -35.60
C ARG A 297 36.58 -22.25 -36.89
N SER A 298 35.33 -22.42 -37.29
CA SER A 298 34.91 -23.24 -38.42
C SER A 298 34.35 -22.47 -39.63
N TYR A 299 33.98 -21.20 -39.47
CA TYR A 299 33.36 -20.43 -40.57
C TYR A 299 33.85 -18.98 -40.49
N GLY A 300 34.84 -18.60 -41.22
CA GLY A 300 35.38 -17.26 -41.42
C GLY A 300 34.75 -16.06 -40.67
N ASP A 301 35.40 -14.91 -40.72
CA ASP A 301 34.94 -13.69 -40.04
C ASP A 301 33.50 -13.34 -40.38
N THR A 302 32.57 -13.69 -39.51
CA THR A 302 31.15 -13.29 -39.59
C THR A 302 30.79 -12.37 -38.44
N ALA A 303 30.24 -11.23 -38.77
CA ALA A 303 29.64 -10.36 -37.76
C ALA A 303 28.52 -11.11 -37.02
N ALA A 304 28.67 -11.26 -35.72
CA ALA A 304 27.62 -11.81 -34.86
C ALA A 304 26.81 -10.70 -34.25
N SER A 305 25.48 -10.84 -34.28
CA SER A 305 24.60 -9.95 -33.55
C SER A 305 24.19 -10.59 -32.25
N ILE A 306 24.22 -9.83 -31.18
CA ILE A 306 23.92 -10.26 -29.82
C ILE A 306 22.71 -9.48 -29.30
N ALA A 307 21.74 -10.20 -28.82
CA ALA A 307 20.59 -9.64 -28.11
C ALA A 307 20.59 -10.17 -26.68
N ALA A 308 20.62 -9.28 -25.71
CA ALA A 308 20.64 -9.62 -24.29
C ALA A 308 19.82 -8.63 -23.44
N LEU A 309 19.61 -8.98 -22.18
CA LEU A 309 19.04 -8.09 -21.19
C LEU A 309 20.15 -7.65 -20.21
N ILE A 310 20.11 -6.40 -19.80
CA ILE A 310 20.95 -5.88 -18.73
C ILE A 310 20.08 -5.75 -17.50
N LEU A 311 20.42 -6.41 -16.41
CA LEU A 311 19.71 -6.25 -15.13
C LEU A 311 20.05 -4.88 -14.55
N ILE A 312 19.05 -4.03 -14.40
CA ILE A 312 19.17 -2.71 -13.77
C ILE A 312 18.95 -2.81 -12.25
N GLU A 313 17.95 -3.61 -11.85
CA GLU A 313 17.52 -3.75 -10.45
C GLU A 313 16.86 -5.10 -10.24
N GLY A 314 17.38 -5.89 -9.29
CA GLY A 314 16.70 -7.07 -8.77
C GLY A 314 15.62 -6.65 -7.79
N LYS A 315 14.36 -7.11 -7.98
CA LYS A 315 13.24 -6.70 -7.13
C LYS A 315 12.88 -7.75 -6.08
N THR A 316 12.49 -8.93 -6.50
CA THR A 316 11.93 -9.94 -5.59
C THR A 316 12.19 -11.35 -6.09
N VAL A 317 12.65 -12.22 -5.21
CA VAL A 317 12.66 -13.67 -5.45
C VAL A 317 11.24 -14.20 -5.20
N ILE A 318 10.64 -14.79 -6.23
CA ILE A 318 9.26 -15.30 -6.19
C ILE A 318 9.24 -16.74 -5.66
N GLY A 319 10.26 -17.54 -6.01
CA GLY A 319 10.37 -18.92 -5.58
C GLY A 319 11.46 -19.69 -6.32
N LYS A 320 11.51 -20.96 -6.03
CA LYS A 320 12.43 -21.91 -6.70
C LYS A 320 11.67 -23.15 -7.09
N GLU A 321 11.70 -23.51 -8.37
CA GLU A 321 11.12 -24.77 -8.84
C GLU A 321 12.04 -25.94 -8.44
N ALA A 322 11.56 -26.79 -7.52
CA ALA A 322 12.28 -27.97 -7.12
C ALA A 322 12.35 -28.99 -8.29
N GLY A 323 13.55 -29.39 -8.67
CA GLY A 323 13.74 -30.51 -9.58
C GLY A 323 13.63 -30.17 -11.06
N TYR A 324 13.76 -28.90 -11.47
CA TYR A 324 13.88 -28.55 -12.87
C TYR A 324 15.14 -29.22 -13.45
N ARG A 325 14.93 -30.28 -14.23
CA ARG A 325 15.99 -30.87 -15.07
C ARG A 325 15.94 -30.11 -16.40
N LYS A 326 16.99 -29.41 -16.76
CA LYS A 326 17.20 -28.88 -18.11
C LYS A 326 16.76 -29.96 -19.10
N ALA A 327 15.78 -29.67 -19.94
CA ALA A 327 15.54 -30.51 -21.12
C ALA A 327 16.88 -30.66 -21.80
N LYS A 328 17.35 -31.90 -22.00
CA LYS A 328 18.65 -32.19 -22.62
C LYS A 328 18.78 -31.29 -23.85
N SER A 329 19.78 -30.41 -23.84
CA SER A 329 20.10 -29.59 -24.99
C SER A 329 20.35 -30.54 -26.16
N ILE A 330 19.55 -30.43 -27.20
CA ILE A 330 19.71 -31.14 -28.45
C ILE A 330 21.12 -30.86 -29.09
N ARG A 331 21.82 -29.86 -28.56
CA ARG A 331 23.20 -29.52 -28.98
C ARG A 331 24.24 -30.59 -28.68
N SER A 332 24.04 -31.55 -27.78
CA SER A 332 25.00 -32.60 -27.48
C SER A 332 24.94 -33.79 -28.45
N GLU A 333 23.93 -33.88 -29.31
CA GLU A 333 23.80 -34.97 -30.28
C GLU A 333 24.33 -34.65 -31.70
N PHE A 334 24.70 -33.42 -31.99
CA PHE A 334 25.15 -33.01 -33.31
C PHE A 334 26.67 -32.69 -33.44
N TYR A 335 27.44 -32.79 -32.36
CA TYR A 335 28.89 -32.59 -32.37
C TYR A 335 29.55 -33.61 -31.43
N GLY A 336 29.39 -34.88 -31.79
CA GLY A 336 30.22 -36.00 -31.34
C GLY A 336 31.28 -36.27 -32.38
#